data_8c02ee3786bda8cc4c99c582212b24fd
#
_entry.id   8c02ee3786bda8cc4c99c582212b24fd
#
_cell.length_a   1.000
_cell.length_b   1.000
_cell.length_c   1.000
_cell.angle_alpha   90.00
_cell.angle_beta   90.00
_cell.angle_gamma   90.00
#
_symmetry.space_group_name_H-M   'P 1'
#
loop_
_entity.id
_entity.type
_entity.pdbx_description
1 polymer ?
#
loop_
_entity_poly.entity_id
_entity_poly.type
_entity_poly.pdbx_seq_one_letter_code
_entity_poly.pdbx_strand_id
1 'polypeptide(L)'
;MPELPEVENTRRYLEEQGLVGSRFESANIGWARTIKTPSLEDFVLGMPGRKVIDIGRRGKYLIITLSVNTYNPISFFIIHLGMTGGLRLHPKSKPLPELVRHTFSLQDGRAVSYTHLTLPTILLV
;
A
#
# COMPACT_ATOMS: atom_id res chain seq x y z
N MET A 1 16.24 6.47 -5.79
CA MET A 1 15.11 6.79 -4.89
C MET A 1 14.21 7.80 -5.58
N PRO A 2 12.88 7.66 -5.48
CA PRO A 2 11.99 8.70 -5.97
C PRO A 2 12.27 10.02 -5.26
N GLU A 3 12.24 11.11 -6.00
CA GLU A 3 12.36 12.43 -5.43
C GLU A 3 11.10 12.81 -4.66
N LEU A 4 11.18 13.80 -3.78
CA LEU A 4 10.02 14.25 -3.01
C LEU A 4 8.81 14.60 -3.89
N PRO A 5 8.97 15.31 -5.03
CA PRO A 5 7.81 15.57 -5.90
C PRO A 5 7.15 14.28 -6.41
N GLU A 6 7.91 13.24 -6.70
CA GLU A 6 7.37 11.98 -7.18
C GLU A 6 6.58 11.26 -6.09
N VAL A 7 7.07 11.29 -4.85
CA VAL A 7 6.37 10.71 -3.70
C VAL A 7 5.06 11.47 -3.45
N GLU A 8 5.11 12.79 -3.51
CA GLU A 8 3.92 13.62 -3.35
C GLU A 8 2.89 13.36 -4.46
N ASN A 9 3.36 13.17 -5.71
CA ASN A 9 2.48 12.85 -6.83
C ASN A 9 1.81 11.49 -6.62
N THR A 10 2.52 10.50 -6.09
CA THR A 10 1.94 9.20 -5.76
C THR A 10 0.87 9.34 -4.70
N ARG A 11 1.13 10.12 -3.65
CA ARG A 11 0.15 10.39 -2.60
C ARG A 11 -1.13 10.98 -3.17
N ARG A 12 -1.00 12.03 -3.99
CA ARG A 12 -2.15 12.70 -4.63
C ARG A 12 -2.90 11.76 -5.55
N TYR A 13 -2.17 10.98 -6.34
CA TYR A 13 -2.76 10.00 -7.24
C TYR A 13 -3.65 9.02 -6.47
N LEU A 14 -3.15 8.45 -5.38
CA LEU A 14 -3.93 7.48 -4.60
C LEU A 14 -5.17 8.13 -3.97
N GLU A 15 -5.05 9.37 -3.51
CA GLU A 15 -6.21 10.12 -3.01
C GLU A 15 -7.24 10.34 -4.10
N GLU A 16 -6.81 10.81 -5.28
CA GLU A 16 -7.70 11.09 -6.41
C GLU A 16 -8.38 9.83 -6.92
N GLN A 17 -7.72 8.68 -6.82
CA GLN A 17 -8.30 7.40 -7.22
C GLN A 17 -9.27 6.82 -6.19
N GLY A 18 -9.47 7.50 -5.07
CA GLY A 18 -10.46 7.09 -4.09
C GLY A 18 -10.01 5.97 -3.15
N LEU A 19 -8.71 5.89 -2.86
CA LEU A 19 -8.20 4.89 -1.92
C LEU A 19 -8.70 5.15 -0.49
N VAL A 20 -8.84 6.42 -0.08
CA VAL A 20 -9.38 6.76 1.25
C VAL A 20 -10.82 6.27 1.36
N GLY A 21 -11.13 5.57 2.44
CA GLY A 21 -12.44 4.97 2.67
C GLY A 21 -12.52 3.50 2.25
N SER A 22 -11.52 3.00 1.53
CA SER A 22 -11.48 1.61 1.09
C SER A 22 -10.97 0.70 2.19
N ARG A 23 -11.40 -0.56 2.20
CA ARG A 23 -10.90 -1.58 3.11
C ARG A 23 -10.09 -2.61 2.34
N PHE A 24 -8.99 -3.05 2.94
CA PHE A 24 -8.19 -4.13 2.37
C PHE A 24 -8.89 -5.48 2.56
N GLU A 25 -8.80 -6.31 1.53
CA GLU A 25 -9.27 -7.69 1.59
C GLU A 25 -8.12 -8.66 1.81
N SER A 26 -7.00 -8.42 1.12
CA SER A 26 -5.84 -9.30 1.23
C SER A 26 -4.57 -8.58 0.78
N ALA A 27 -3.43 -9.15 1.17
CA ALA A 27 -2.12 -8.73 0.70
C ALA A 27 -1.41 -9.93 0.09
N ASN A 28 -0.90 -9.79 -1.13
CA ASN A 28 -0.13 -10.81 -1.82
C ASN A 28 1.28 -10.25 -2.03
N ILE A 29 2.26 -10.80 -1.31
CA ILE A 29 3.62 -10.27 -1.24
C ILE A 29 4.54 -11.13 -2.09
N GLY A 30 5.02 -10.58 -3.19
CA GLY A 30 5.96 -11.27 -4.09
C GLY A 30 7.41 -11.25 -3.60
N TRP A 31 7.79 -10.25 -2.79
CA TRP A 31 9.12 -10.13 -2.23
C TRP A 31 9.05 -10.02 -0.70
N ALA A 32 9.12 -11.15 -0.01
CA ALA A 32 8.95 -11.21 1.45
C ALA A 32 9.94 -10.31 2.21
N ARG A 33 11.17 -10.22 1.75
CA ARG A 33 12.21 -9.43 2.43
C ARG A 33 11.97 -7.92 2.42
N THR A 34 11.01 -7.43 1.64
CA THR A 34 10.65 -6.01 1.65
C THR A 34 9.84 -5.63 2.88
N ILE A 35 9.24 -6.61 3.55
CA ILE A 35 8.45 -6.38 4.76
C ILE A 35 9.41 -6.33 5.94
N LYS A 36 9.55 -5.15 6.54
CA LYS A 36 10.50 -4.93 7.66
C LYS A 36 9.88 -5.23 9.01
N THR A 37 8.60 -4.94 9.15
CA THR A 37 7.83 -5.28 10.35
C THR A 37 6.35 -5.27 9.99
N PRO A 38 5.52 -6.12 10.58
CA PRO A 38 5.87 -7.28 11.38
C PRO A 38 6.48 -8.39 10.52
N SER A 39 6.46 -9.66 10.96
CA SER A 39 6.84 -10.77 10.09
C SER A 39 5.91 -10.81 8.86
N LEU A 40 6.35 -11.49 7.79
CA LEU A 40 5.53 -11.63 6.60
C LEU A 40 4.16 -12.23 6.94
N GLU A 41 4.12 -13.26 7.77
CA GLU A 41 2.88 -13.91 8.16
C GLU A 41 1.94 -12.93 8.88
N ASP A 42 2.45 -12.22 9.87
CA ASP A 42 1.65 -11.24 10.61
C ASP A 42 1.18 -10.09 9.74
N PHE A 43 2.01 -9.67 8.78
CA PHE A 43 1.62 -8.64 7.82
C PHE A 43 0.43 -9.10 6.97
N VAL A 44 0.53 -10.29 6.37
CA VAL A 44 -0.52 -10.82 5.49
C VAL A 44 -1.80 -11.08 6.27
N LEU A 45 -1.71 -11.59 7.50
CA LEU A 45 -2.88 -11.82 8.34
C LEU A 45 -3.48 -10.54 8.90
N GLY A 46 -2.66 -9.51 9.09
CA GLY A 46 -3.11 -8.26 9.69
C GLY A 46 -3.76 -7.28 8.73
N MET A 47 -3.56 -7.41 7.42
CA MET A 47 -4.10 -6.45 6.46
C MET A 47 -5.61 -6.53 6.23
N PRO A 48 -6.24 -7.72 6.15
CA PRO A 48 -7.67 -7.79 5.85
C PRO A 48 -8.52 -7.02 6.86
N GLY A 49 -9.51 -6.28 6.36
CA GLY A 49 -10.45 -5.54 7.18
C GLY A 49 -10.02 -4.14 7.58
N ARG A 50 -8.76 -3.78 7.38
CA ARG A 50 -8.28 -2.44 7.72
C ARG A 50 -8.77 -1.42 6.69
N LYS A 51 -9.28 -0.30 7.20
CA LYS A 51 -9.82 0.78 6.36
C LYS A 51 -8.81 1.90 6.24
N VAL A 52 -8.61 2.40 5.01
CA VAL A 52 -7.77 3.56 4.76
C VAL A 52 -8.52 4.81 5.20
N ILE A 53 -7.98 5.55 6.16
CA ILE A 53 -8.60 6.77 6.65
C ILE A 53 -7.85 8.03 6.25
N ASP A 54 -6.58 7.91 5.88
CA ASP A 54 -5.78 9.03 5.42
C ASP A 54 -4.57 8.54 4.64
N ILE A 55 -4.06 9.38 3.74
CA ILE A 55 -2.81 9.13 3.01
C ILE A 55 -1.94 10.36 3.14
N GLY A 56 -0.83 10.21 3.85
CA GLY A 56 0.12 11.28 4.07
C GLY A 56 1.50 10.95 3.52
N ARG A 57 2.39 11.90 3.68
CA ARG A 57 3.80 11.77 3.31
C ARG A 57 4.66 12.38 4.41
N ARG A 58 5.72 11.69 4.75
CA ARG A 58 6.74 12.25 5.62
C ARG A 58 8.10 11.98 4.99
N GLY A 59 8.73 13.04 4.47
CA GLY A 59 9.92 12.87 3.65
C GLY A 59 9.63 12.03 2.43
N LYS A 60 10.38 10.97 2.21
CA LYS A 60 10.22 10.06 1.08
C LYS A 60 9.37 8.83 1.42
N TYR A 61 8.68 8.85 2.56
CA TYR A 61 7.79 7.78 2.98
C TYR A 61 6.34 8.16 2.72
N LEU A 62 5.58 7.24 2.16
CA LEU A 62 4.12 7.30 2.14
C LEU A 62 3.62 6.70 3.44
N ILE A 63 2.66 7.37 4.07
CA ILE A 63 2.08 6.91 5.33
C ILE A 63 0.58 6.79 5.13
N ILE A 64 0.12 5.55 5.04
CA ILE A 64 -1.30 5.24 4.89
C ILE A 64 -1.83 4.89 6.27
N THR A 65 -2.70 5.73 6.81
CA THR A 65 -3.28 5.53 8.14
C THR A 65 -4.46 4.58 8.02
N LEU A 66 -4.46 3.56 8.86
CA LEU A 66 -5.46 2.48 8.81
C LEU A 66 -6.19 2.37 10.13
N SER A 67 -7.46 1.97 10.05
CA SER A 67 -8.30 1.71 11.23
C SER A 67 -9.02 0.39 11.05
N VAL A 68 -9.05 -0.45 12.09
CA VAL A 68 -9.80 -1.70 12.05
C VAL A 68 -11.26 -1.44 12.37
N ASN A 69 -11.52 -0.70 13.42
CA ASN A 69 -12.87 -0.30 13.83
C ASN A 69 -12.78 0.91 14.77
N THR A 70 -13.93 1.38 15.26
CA THR A 70 -14.01 2.56 16.11
C THR A 70 -13.23 2.43 17.43
N TYR A 71 -13.04 1.23 17.91
CA TYR A 71 -12.42 0.99 19.23
C TYR A 71 -10.96 0.60 19.16
N ASN A 72 -10.47 0.14 18.00
CA ASN A 72 -9.10 -0.30 17.86
C ASN A 72 -8.15 0.85 17.58
N PRO A 73 -6.91 0.73 18.04
CA PRO A 73 -5.90 1.74 17.72
C PRO A 73 -5.68 1.88 16.23
N ILE A 74 -5.30 3.09 15.84
CA ILE A 74 -4.88 3.36 14.47
C ILE A 74 -3.54 2.66 14.22
N SER A 75 -3.40 2.10 13.03
CA SER A 75 -2.13 1.56 12.55
C SER A 75 -1.67 2.30 11.30
N PHE A 76 -0.40 2.15 10.95
CA PHE A 76 0.20 2.84 9.83
C PHE A 76 0.81 1.84 8.87
N PHE A 77 0.44 1.97 7.60
CA PHE A 77 1.06 1.23 6.51
C PHE A 77 2.06 2.19 5.86
N ILE A 78 3.34 1.95 6.12
CA ILE A 78 4.41 2.86 5.73
C ILE A 78 5.18 2.25 4.57
N ILE A 79 5.33 2.98 3.49
CA ILE A 79 5.98 2.51 2.28
C ILE A 79 7.06 3.49 1.85
N HIS A 80 8.30 3.00 1.73
CA HIS A 80 9.37 3.69 1.06
C HIS A 80 9.54 3.06 -0.32
N LEU A 81 9.33 3.85 -1.37
CA LEU A 81 9.19 3.31 -2.72
C LEU A 81 10.55 2.89 -3.26
N GLY A 82 11.44 2.51 -3.29
CA GLY A 82 12.70 2.20 -3.96
C GLY A 82 13.02 3.19 -5.06
N MET A 83 14.08 2.94 -5.79
CA MET A 83 14.59 3.89 -6.80
C MET A 83 13.62 4.16 -7.94
N THR A 84 12.88 3.15 -8.34
CA THR A 84 11.92 3.25 -9.45
C THR A 84 10.51 2.83 -9.02
N GLY A 85 10.28 2.76 -7.72
CA GLY A 85 9.02 2.25 -7.18
C GLY A 85 7.82 3.10 -7.53
N GLY A 86 6.70 2.44 -7.75
CA GLY A 86 5.43 3.09 -8.01
C GLY A 86 4.27 2.24 -7.55
N LEU A 87 3.23 2.91 -7.10
CA LEU A 87 1.97 2.28 -6.72
C LEU A 87 0.91 2.66 -7.74
N ARG A 88 0.07 1.70 -8.10
CA ARG A 88 -1.05 1.90 -9.02
C ARG A 88 -2.32 1.30 -8.44
N LEU A 89 -3.42 1.99 -8.64
CA LEU A 89 -4.75 1.49 -8.27
C LEU A 89 -5.43 0.98 -9.53
N HIS A 90 -5.79 -0.30 -9.53
CA HIS A 90 -6.40 -0.97 -10.67
C HIS A 90 -7.91 -1.10 -10.44
N PRO A 91 -8.73 -0.71 -11.42
CA PRO A 91 -10.17 -0.90 -11.30
C PRO A 91 -10.54 -2.38 -11.36
N LYS A 92 -11.68 -2.72 -10.79
CA LYS A 92 -12.19 -4.09 -10.72
C LYS A 92 -12.27 -4.77 -12.09
N SER A 93 -12.59 -4.00 -13.13
CA SER A 93 -12.84 -4.54 -14.48
C SER A 93 -11.57 -4.83 -15.28
N LYS A 94 -10.40 -4.47 -14.78
CA LYS A 94 -9.16 -4.63 -15.54
C LYS A 94 -8.24 -5.67 -14.89
N PRO A 95 -7.59 -6.54 -15.70
CA PRO A 95 -6.62 -7.49 -15.14
C PRO A 95 -5.37 -6.77 -14.65
N LEU A 96 -4.66 -7.37 -13.70
CA LEU A 96 -3.40 -6.86 -13.19
C LEU A 96 -2.29 -7.04 -14.24
N PRO A 97 -1.30 -6.12 -14.27
CA PRO A 97 -0.13 -6.29 -15.13
C PRO A 97 0.68 -7.55 -14.78
N GLU A 98 1.42 -8.06 -15.76
CA GLU A 98 2.21 -9.28 -15.55
C GLU A 98 3.35 -9.12 -14.54
N LEU A 99 3.96 -7.95 -14.46
CA LEU A 99 5.13 -7.70 -13.61
C LEU A 99 4.78 -7.10 -12.25
N VAL A 100 3.69 -7.55 -11.65
CA VAL A 100 3.30 -7.12 -10.31
C VAL A 100 4.14 -7.82 -9.27
N ARG A 101 4.74 -7.06 -8.34
CA ARG A 101 5.55 -7.58 -7.23
C ARG A 101 4.76 -7.77 -5.96
N HIS A 102 3.89 -6.79 -5.65
CA HIS A 102 3.00 -6.86 -4.49
C HIS A 102 1.61 -6.43 -4.93
N THR A 103 0.60 -7.05 -4.39
CA THR A 103 -0.79 -6.70 -4.65
C THR A 103 -1.55 -6.60 -3.34
N PHE A 104 -2.26 -5.50 -3.16
CA PHE A 104 -3.13 -5.28 -2.00
C PHE A 104 -4.55 -5.17 -2.53
N SER A 105 -5.32 -6.23 -2.39
CA SER A 105 -6.69 -6.28 -2.89
C SER A 105 -7.62 -5.53 -1.94
N LEU A 106 -8.59 -4.82 -2.52
CA LEU A 106 -9.60 -4.09 -1.77
C LEU A 106 -10.92 -4.86 -1.80
N GLN A 107 -11.75 -4.66 -0.78
CA GLN A 107 -13.02 -5.38 -0.67
C GLN A 107 -13.99 -5.09 -1.80
N ASP A 108 -13.85 -3.93 -2.46
CA ASP A 108 -14.72 -3.57 -3.59
C ASP A 108 -14.24 -4.14 -4.93
N GLY A 109 -13.18 -4.94 -4.94
CA GLY A 109 -12.66 -5.59 -6.13
C GLY A 109 -11.52 -4.85 -6.81
N ARG A 110 -11.23 -3.62 -6.40
CA ARG A 110 -10.05 -2.92 -6.90
C ARG A 110 -8.78 -3.47 -6.24
N ALA A 111 -7.62 -3.10 -6.74
CA ALA A 111 -6.35 -3.54 -6.17
C ALA A 111 -5.29 -2.46 -6.30
N VAL A 112 -4.42 -2.35 -5.29
CA VAL A 112 -3.22 -1.53 -5.35
C VAL A 112 -2.04 -2.44 -5.63
N SER A 113 -1.20 -2.08 -6.59
CA SER A 113 -0.03 -2.88 -6.95
C SER A 113 1.26 -2.09 -6.89
N TYR A 114 2.36 -2.79 -6.62
CA TYR A 114 3.72 -2.31 -6.76
C TYR A 114 4.40 -3.12 -7.86
N THR A 115 4.87 -2.45 -8.92
CA THR A 115 5.26 -3.13 -10.15
C THR A 115 6.69 -2.93 -10.62
N HIS A 116 7.55 -2.26 -9.84
CA HIS A 116 8.87 -1.91 -10.33
C HIS A 116 9.96 -2.89 -9.92
N LEU A 117 11.14 -2.73 -10.53
CA LEU A 117 12.28 -3.64 -10.34
C LEU A 117 12.99 -3.45 -9.01
N THR A 118 12.95 -2.25 -8.42
CA THR A 118 13.60 -1.97 -7.15
C THR A 118 12.73 -2.38 -5.98
N LEU A 119 13.37 -2.80 -4.90
CA LEU A 119 12.66 -3.24 -3.69
C LEU A 119 12.14 -2.04 -2.88
N PRO A 120 10.86 -2.02 -2.53
CA PRO A 120 10.38 -1.04 -1.56
C PRO A 120 10.77 -1.45 -0.14
N THR A 121 10.60 -0.55 0.81
CA THR A 121 10.60 -0.87 2.23
C THR A 121 9.18 -0.70 2.74
N ILE A 122 8.65 -1.74 3.36
CA ILE A 122 7.25 -1.78 3.79
C ILE A 122 7.17 -2.09 5.28
N LEU A 123 6.36 -1.31 5.99
CA LEU A 123 6.16 -1.45 7.43
C LEU A 123 4.66 -1.38 7.72
N LEU A 124 4.21 -2.21 8.64
CA LEU A 124 2.86 -2.09 9.20
C LEU A 124 3.01 -1.99 10.71
N VAL A 125 2.79 -0.82 11.25
CA VAL A 125 2.99 -0.54 12.67
C VAL A 125 1.74 0.03 13.32
#